data_81ae597016e1285ae922cfbc5465207f
#
_entry.id   81ae597016e1285ae922cfbc5465207f
#
_cell.length_a   1.000
_cell.length_b   1.000
_cell.length_c   1.000
_cell.angle_alpha   90.00
_cell.angle_beta   90.00
_cell.angle_gamma   90.00
#
_symmetry.space_group_name_H-M   'P 1'
#
loop_
_entity.id
_entity.type
_entity.pdbx_description
1 polymer ?
#
loop_
_entity_poly.entity_id
_entity_poly.type
_entity_poly.pdbx_seq_one_letter_code
_entity_poly.pdbx_strand_id
1 'polypeptide(L)'
;MKKNHITLTIGVILVIIFGFMLLTFQVRHTEVAIRTTFGKAVINSENKADIGSGFHFRWPWPINEVYKFDNRIQSSEWTFEQTATTEGKPILIKVFVTWKINNALEFFKSFSGDLNNADEKLKEVVRSSQNSVISNYTFDQIVNTNVELLKLDEIEEEMKKNASKDTANFGIEIKMVGIKRLGLPASVTSQVFERMKSERQARIKETEAAGEREAKMLKAEADLKANEILAQAEAQAKVLRGEAEAASAKFFKEFEKNPELANFLFNLNAMEGSLKENSTLILDPNTPPFNLLTQPQKIKNN
;
A
#
# COMPACT_ATOMS: atom_id res chain seq x y z
N MET A 1 7.28 -49.08 77.95
CA MET A 1 8.39 -49.35 76.98
C MET A 1 7.95 -49.55 75.51
N LYS A 2 6.76 -50.01 75.21
CA LYS A 2 6.32 -50.21 73.81
C LYS A 2 6.15 -48.92 72.95
N LYS A 3 5.87 -47.78 73.54
CA LYS A 3 5.71 -46.50 72.80
C LYS A 3 7.01 -45.97 72.17
N ASN A 4 8.15 -46.21 72.83
CA ASN A 4 9.44 -45.70 72.38
C ASN A 4 9.96 -46.48 71.15
N HIS A 5 9.60 -47.75 70.97
CA HIS A 5 9.99 -48.53 69.80
C HIS A 5 9.23 -48.09 68.55
N ILE A 6 7.95 -47.73 68.69
CA ILE A 6 7.14 -47.25 67.53
C ILE A 6 7.66 -45.88 67.05
N THR A 7 7.97 -44.96 67.98
CA THR A 7 8.55 -43.65 67.61
C THR A 7 9.94 -43.78 66.99
N LEU A 8 10.74 -44.72 67.46
CA LEU A 8 12.06 -44.98 66.92
C LEU A 8 11.98 -45.62 65.48
N THR A 9 11.05 -46.58 65.27
CA THR A 9 10.82 -47.18 63.95
C THR A 9 10.29 -46.12 62.95
N ILE A 10 9.37 -45.25 63.32
CA ILE A 10 8.89 -44.15 62.49
C ILE A 10 10.04 -43.20 62.15
N GLY A 11 10.90 -42.84 63.13
CA GLY A 11 12.07 -41.99 62.90
C GLY A 11 13.07 -42.62 61.88
N VAL A 12 13.34 -43.93 62.02
CA VAL A 12 14.23 -44.63 61.07
C VAL A 12 13.62 -44.67 59.64
N ILE A 13 12.33 -44.92 59.51
CA ILE A 13 11.64 -44.93 58.24
C ILE A 13 11.72 -43.50 57.58
N LEU A 14 11.48 -42.44 58.33
CA LEU A 14 11.62 -41.08 57.83
C LEU A 14 13.04 -40.76 57.38
N VAL A 15 14.07 -41.21 58.10
CA VAL A 15 15.47 -41.01 57.71
C VAL A 15 15.78 -41.80 56.42
N ILE A 16 15.25 -43.01 56.25
CA ILE A 16 15.42 -43.79 55.03
C ILE A 16 14.73 -43.12 53.84
N ILE A 17 13.47 -42.64 54.00
CA ILE A 17 12.75 -41.94 52.95
C ILE A 17 13.48 -40.61 52.59
N PHE A 18 13.95 -39.89 53.58
CA PHE A 18 14.72 -38.65 53.35
C PHE A 18 16.05 -38.91 52.64
N GLY A 19 16.75 -39.98 53.05
CA GLY A 19 17.97 -40.43 52.35
C GLY A 19 17.71 -40.86 50.92
N PHE A 20 16.64 -41.56 50.65
CA PHE A 20 16.26 -41.95 49.29
C PHE A 20 15.92 -40.72 48.43
N MET A 21 15.22 -39.72 49.00
CA MET A 21 14.91 -38.45 48.32
C MET A 21 16.14 -37.63 48.00
N LEU A 22 17.17 -37.66 48.82
CA LEU A 22 18.46 -36.99 48.55
C LEU A 22 19.29 -37.67 47.46
N LEU A 23 19.14 -38.99 47.30
CA LEU A 23 19.91 -39.78 46.37
C LEU A 23 19.26 -39.94 44.99
N THR A 24 18.00 -39.53 44.81
CA THR A 24 17.26 -39.68 43.58
C THR A 24 16.81 -38.34 43.00
N PHE A 25 16.69 -38.25 41.67
CA PHE A 25 16.05 -37.17 41.02
C PHE A 25 15.25 -37.70 39.80
N GLN A 26 14.20 -36.94 39.49
CA GLN A 26 13.34 -37.28 38.36
C GLN A 26 13.57 -36.26 37.23
N VAL A 27 13.69 -36.76 35.99
CA VAL A 27 13.69 -35.98 34.75
C VAL A 27 12.36 -36.18 34.07
N ARG A 28 11.66 -35.11 33.76
CA ARG A 28 10.38 -35.16 33.03
C ARG A 28 10.60 -35.49 31.58
N HIS A 29 9.58 -35.97 30.89
CA HIS A 29 9.66 -36.27 29.46
C HIS A 29 9.92 -35.05 28.58
N THR A 30 9.57 -33.85 29.08
CA THR A 30 9.81 -32.55 28.44
C THR A 30 11.17 -31.94 28.75
N GLU A 31 11.97 -32.63 29.58
CA GLU A 31 13.26 -32.12 30.07
C GLU A 31 14.37 -33.09 29.61
N VAL A 32 15.52 -32.51 29.36
CA VAL A 32 16.78 -33.24 29.27
C VAL A 32 17.70 -32.79 30.40
N ALA A 33 18.41 -33.67 31.01
CA ALA A 33 19.29 -33.34 32.11
C ALA A 33 20.72 -33.80 31.87
N ILE A 34 21.65 -33.04 32.42
CA ILE A 34 23.05 -33.44 32.55
C ILE A 34 23.42 -33.52 34.02
N ARG A 35 24.28 -34.46 34.33
CA ARG A 35 24.87 -34.61 35.66
C ARG A 35 26.34 -34.21 35.60
N THR A 36 26.72 -33.34 36.49
CA THR A 36 28.12 -32.97 36.68
C THR A 36 28.63 -33.63 37.97
N THR A 37 29.87 -34.07 37.97
CA THR A 37 30.58 -34.54 39.15
C THR A 37 31.77 -33.65 39.42
N PHE A 38 31.79 -32.97 40.53
CA PHE A 38 32.79 -31.91 40.86
C PHE A 38 32.96 -30.90 39.71
N GLY A 39 31.84 -30.44 39.12
CA GLY A 39 31.81 -29.45 38.01
C GLY A 39 32.13 -29.99 36.63
N LYS A 40 32.53 -31.29 36.50
CA LYS A 40 32.77 -31.92 35.20
C LYS A 40 31.55 -32.74 34.75
N ALA A 41 31.10 -32.51 33.53
CA ALA A 41 30.02 -33.30 32.98
C ALA A 41 30.38 -34.76 32.84
N VAL A 42 29.52 -35.66 33.34
CA VAL A 42 29.71 -37.11 33.25
C VAL A 42 29.21 -37.58 31.90
N ILE A 43 30.12 -38.11 31.09
CA ILE A 43 29.80 -38.68 29.77
C ILE A 43 29.56 -40.20 29.97
N ASN A 44 28.42 -40.71 29.50
CA ASN A 44 28.13 -42.15 29.51
C ASN A 44 28.94 -42.88 28.45
N SER A 45 28.97 -44.23 28.54
CA SER A 45 29.71 -45.14 27.66
C SER A 45 29.34 -44.99 26.17
N GLU A 46 28.20 -44.36 25.86
CA GLU A 46 27.73 -44.06 24.50
C GLU A 46 28.12 -42.65 24.00
N ASN A 47 29.03 -42.01 24.69
CA ASN A 47 29.48 -40.61 24.40
C ASN A 47 28.33 -39.57 24.48
N LYS A 48 27.24 -39.90 25.15
CA LYS A 48 26.10 -39.00 25.43
C LYS A 48 26.13 -38.64 26.91
N ALA A 49 26.11 -37.37 27.21
CA ALA A 49 25.98 -36.89 28.58
C ALA A 49 24.52 -36.61 28.96
N ASP A 50 23.63 -36.71 27.99
CA ASP A 50 22.21 -36.42 28.16
C ASP A 50 21.53 -37.55 28.94
N ILE A 51 20.89 -37.19 30.02
CA ILE A 51 20.09 -38.11 30.86
C ILE A 51 18.65 -37.98 30.40
N GLY A 52 18.10 -39.05 29.86
CA GLY A 52 16.71 -39.12 29.41
C GLY A 52 15.70 -39.03 30.55
N SER A 53 14.41 -39.03 30.18
CA SER A 53 13.30 -39.03 31.15
C SER A 53 13.27 -40.28 32.02
N GLY A 54 12.96 -40.10 33.29
CA GLY A 54 12.86 -41.18 34.28
C GLY A 54 13.40 -40.82 35.66
N PHE A 55 13.52 -41.90 36.50
CA PHE A 55 14.17 -41.77 37.80
C PHE A 55 15.64 -42.15 37.65
N HIS A 56 16.49 -41.30 38.18
CA HIS A 56 17.94 -41.45 38.13
C HIS A 56 18.55 -41.26 39.51
N PHE A 57 19.70 -41.91 39.73
CA PHE A 57 20.44 -41.84 40.97
C PHE A 57 21.52 -40.75 40.87
N ARG A 58 21.66 -39.99 41.95
CA ARG A 58 22.75 -38.97 42.11
C ARG A 58 23.33 -39.05 43.50
N TRP A 59 24.61 -38.76 43.60
CA TRP A 59 25.21 -38.51 44.91
C TRP A 59 24.79 -37.12 45.44
N PRO A 60 24.62 -36.96 46.77
CA PRO A 60 24.22 -35.67 47.34
C PRO A 60 25.29 -34.59 47.05
N TRP A 61 24.80 -33.37 47.06
CA TRP A 61 25.69 -32.21 46.96
C TRP A 61 26.77 -32.29 48.08
N PRO A 62 28.09 -31.96 47.80
CA PRO A 62 28.62 -31.27 46.62
C PRO A 62 29.16 -32.23 45.51
N ILE A 63 28.94 -33.51 45.56
CA ILE A 63 29.54 -34.48 44.63
C ILE A 63 28.92 -34.37 43.23
N ASN A 64 27.58 -34.47 43.18
CA ASN A 64 26.83 -34.40 41.93
C ASN A 64 25.88 -33.22 41.90
N GLU A 65 25.92 -32.48 40.79
CA GLU A 65 24.96 -31.44 40.45
C GLU A 65 24.20 -31.82 39.17
N VAL A 66 22.91 -31.54 39.12
CA VAL A 66 22.05 -31.90 38.00
C VAL A 66 21.44 -30.63 37.42
N TYR A 67 21.72 -30.38 36.16
CA TYR A 67 21.15 -29.28 35.40
C TYR A 67 20.06 -29.85 34.48
N LYS A 68 18.87 -29.25 34.54
CA LYS A 68 17.70 -29.63 33.74
C LYS A 68 17.37 -28.55 32.74
N PHE A 69 17.19 -28.94 31.49
CA PHE A 69 16.86 -28.05 30.40
C PHE A 69 15.52 -28.46 29.79
N ASP A 70 14.70 -27.49 29.42
CA ASP A 70 13.46 -27.74 28.70
C ASP A 70 13.79 -28.15 27.24
N ASN A 71 13.35 -29.35 26.83
CA ASN A 71 13.55 -29.88 25.48
C ASN A 71 12.37 -29.60 24.54
N ARG A 72 11.40 -28.80 24.99
CA ARG A 72 10.31 -28.34 24.12
C ARG A 72 10.83 -27.32 23.11
N ILE A 73 10.09 -27.20 22.01
CA ILE A 73 10.36 -26.16 21.03
C ILE A 73 10.06 -24.80 21.68
N GLN A 74 11.06 -23.94 21.72
CA GLN A 74 10.99 -22.57 22.20
C GLN A 74 10.91 -21.63 21.01
N SER A 75 10.35 -20.44 21.19
CA SER A 75 10.25 -19.43 20.17
C SER A 75 10.82 -18.11 20.69
N SER A 76 11.75 -17.55 19.96
CA SER A 76 12.34 -16.25 20.22
C SER A 76 12.03 -15.31 19.04
N GLU A 77 11.77 -14.04 19.34
CA GLU A 77 11.47 -13.01 18.35
C GLU A 77 12.37 -11.79 18.55
N TRP A 78 12.96 -11.32 17.48
CA TRP A 78 13.77 -10.10 17.52
C TRP A 78 13.41 -9.17 16.37
N THR A 79 13.49 -7.87 16.65
CA THR A 79 13.44 -6.84 15.61
C THR A 79 14.87 -6.40 15.35
N PHE A 80 15.35 -6.65 14.16
CA PHE A 80 16.66 -6.19 13.75
C PHE A 80 16.56 -4.80 13.13
N GLU A 81 17.57 -4.01 13.41
CA GLU A 81 17.74 -2.72 12.78
C GLU A 81 18.08 -2.89 11.30
N GLN A 82 18.16 -1.81 10.60
CA GLN A 82 18.27 -1.73 9.14
C GLN A 82 19.22 -2.76 8.53
N THR A 83 18.70 -3.60 7.64
CA THR A 83 19.47 -4.46 6.75
C THR A 83 19.37 -3.90 5.35
N ALA A 84 20.47 -3.80 4.62
CA ALA A 84 20.48 -3.32 3.24
C ALA A 84 20.30 -4.49 2.26
N THR A 85 19.48 -4.28 1.24
CA THR A 85 19.37 -5.18 0.09
C THR A 85 20.59 -5.01 -0.84
N THR A 86 20.70 -5.85 -1.86
CA THR A 86 21.75 -5.73 -2.91
C THR A 86 21.80 -4.33 -3.55
N GLU A 87 20.64 -3.66 -3.62
CA GLU A 87 20.51 -2.31 -4.17
C GLU A 87 20.83 -1.20 -3.15
N GLY A 88 21.22 -1.55 -1.93
CA GLY A 88 21.47 -0.60 -0.85
C GLY A 88 20.20 -0.01 -0.23
N LYS A 89 19.02 -0.54 -0.53
CA LYS A 89 17.75 -0.10 0.07
C LYS A 89 17.63 -0.66 1.48
N PRO A 90 17.52 0.17 2.53
CA PRO A 90 17.40 -0.32 3.89
C PRO A 90 15.99 -0.81 4.18
N ILE A 91 15.89 -1.98 4.82
CA ILE A 91 14.64 -2.58 5.29
C ILE A 91 14.76 -2.96 6.76
N LEU A 92 13.61 -2.94 7.47
CA LEU A 92 13.47 -3.41 8.83
C LEU A 92 12.80 -4.78 8.78
N ILE A 93 13.43 -5.78 9.41
CA ILE A 93 12.91 -7.13 9.41
C ILE A 93 12.73 -7.60 10.85
N LYS A 94 11.50 -8.04 11.18
CA LYS A 94 11.25 -8.78 12.42
C LYS A 94 11.25 -10.26 12.10
N VAL A 95 12.18 -10.99 12.74
CA VAL A 95 12.37 -12.42 12.56
C VAL A 95 11.91 -13.17 13.80
N PHE A 96 11.30 -14.32 13.63
CA PHE A 96 11.09 -15.29 14.70
C PHE A 96 11.85 -16.56 14.39
N VAL A 97 12.30 -17.24 15.44
CA VAL A 97 13.03 -18.49 15.35
C VAL A 97 12.42 -19.49 16.32
N THR A 98 12.16 -20.67 15.86
CA THR A 98 11.80 -21.80 16.71
C THR A 98 12.98 -22.76 16.83
N TRP A 99 13.34 -23.04 18.05
CA TRP A 99 14.54 -23.82 18.37
C TRP A 99 14.31 -24.74 19.55
N LYS A 100 15.14 -25.73 19.70
CA LYS A 100 15.20 -26.62 20.88
C LYS A 100 16.63 -27.01 21.21
N ILE A 101 16.83 -27.46 22.44
CA ILE A 101 18.10 -28.01 22.87
C ILE A 101 18.20 -29.44 22.37
N ASN A 102 19.15 -29.72 21.50
CA ASN A 102 19.39 -31.06 20.95
C ASN A 102 20.49 -31.82 21.67
N ASN A 103 21.51 -31.10 22.15
CA ASN A 103 22.63 -31.64 22.91
C ASN A 103 22.85 -30.80 24.18
N ALA A 104 22.41 -31.33 25.31
CA ALA A 104 22.46 -30.62 26.59
C ALA A 104 23.90 -30.42 27.10
N LEU A 105 24.83 -31.29 26.72
CA LEU A 105 26.24 -31.14 27.11
C LEU A 105 26.91 -29.97 26.42
N GLU A 106 26.73 -29.83 25.11
CA GLU A 106 27.30 -28.72 24.34
C GLU A 106 26.63 -27.39 24.74
N PHE A 107 25.31 -27.43 24.98
CA PHE A 107 24.57 -26.29 25.50
C PHE A 107 25.12 -25.83 26.86
N PHE A 108 25.33 -26.75 27.79
CA PHE A 108 25.89 -26.43 29.10
C PHE A 108 27.33 -25.87 29.02
N LYS A 109 28.18 -26.47 28.15
CA LYS A 109 29.55 -25.97 27.96
C LYS A 109 29.58 -24.55 27.39
N SER A 110 28.64 -24.23 26.48
CA SER A 110 28.62 -22.94 25.81
C SER A 110 27.98 -21.84 26.65
N PHE A 111 26.94 -22.17 27.42
CA PHE A 111 26.11 -21.18 28.11
C PHE A 111 26.05 -21.35 29.62
N SER A 112 26.77 -22.34 30.19
CA SER A 112 26.72 -22.69 31.64
C SER A 112 25.27 -22.92 32.14
N GLY A 113 24.35 -23.26 31.24
CA GLY A 113 22.95 -23.49 31.55
C GLY A 113 22.07 -22.26 31.60
N ASP A 114 22.57 -21.08 31.24
CA ASP A 114 21.78 -19.84 31.21
C ASP A 114 21.11 -19.68 29.84
N LEU A 115 19.76 -19.68 29.87
CA LEU A 115 18.93 -19.48 28.69
C LEU A 115 18.99 -18.06 28.11
N ASN A 116 19.26 -17.05 28.95
CA ASN A 116 19.36 -15.67 28.48
C ASN A 116 20.61 -15.48 27.61
N ASN A 117 21.74 -16.05 28.05
CA ASN A 117 22.98 -16.04 27.29
C ASN A 117 22.83 -16.81 25.97
N ALA A 118 22.05 -17.88 25.97
CA ALA A 118 21.73 -18.64 24.77
C ALA A 118 20.87 -17.82 23.79
N ASP A 119 19.86 -17.11 24.30
CA ASP A 119 18.99 -16.26 23.49
C ASP A 119 19.76 -15.08 22.86
N GLU A 120 20.64 -14.44 23.63
CA GLU A 120 21.51 -13.38 23.11
C GLU A 120 22.44 -13.88 21.99
N LYS A 121 23.04 -15.05 22.20
CA LYS A 121 23.91 -15.65 21.19
C LYS A 121 23.14 -16.07 19.94
N LEU A 122 21.96 -16.65 20.12
CA LEU A 122 21.06 -17.03 19.04
C LEU A 122 20.64 -15.78 18.23
N LYS A 123 20.31 -14.68 18.91
CA LYS A 123 20.01 -13.40 18.27
C LYS A 123 21.17 -12.92 17.38
N GLU A 124 22.39 -13.02 17.87
CA GLU A 124 23.59 -12.60 17.13
C GLU A 124 23.79 -13.44 15.86
N VAL A 125 23.67 -14.77 15.98
CA VAL A 125 23.80 -15.72 14.86
C VAL A 125 22.71 -15.49 13.83
N VAL A 126 21.46 -15.35 14.25
CA VAL A 126 20.33 -15.11 13.35
C VAL A 126 20.46 -13.76 12.65
N ARG A 127 20.92 -12.72 13.36
CA ARG A 127 21.21 -11.40 12.78
C ARG A 127 22.28 -11.49 11.70
N SER A 128 23.36 -12.21 11.96
CA SER A 128 24.45 -12.41 11.00
C SER A 128 23.95 -13.16 9.76
N SER A 129 23.20 -14.23 9.96
CA SER A 129 22.59 -15.02 8.88
C SER A 129 21.63 -14.18 8.05
N GLN A 130 20.74 -13.40 8.70
CA GLN A 130 19.81 -12.49 8.04
C GLN A 130 20.54 -11.46 7.17
N ASN A 131 21.55 -10.78 7.72
CA ASN A 131 22.30 -9.78 6.99
C ASN A 131 23.01 -10.38 5.77
N SER A 132 23.62 -11.55 5.93
CA SER A 132 24.31 -12.25 4.84
C SER A 132 23.36 -12.67 3.72
N VAL A 133 22.17 -13.16 4.07
CA VAL A 133 21.19 -13.63 3.07
C VAL A 133 20.50 -12.46 2.40
N ILE A 134 19.97 -11.51 3.17
CA ILE A 134 19.20 -10.36 2.63
C ILE A 134 20.04 -9.50 1.68
N SER A 135 21.35 -9.36 1.95
CA SER A 135 22.24 -8.59 1.07
C SER A 135 22.40 -9.20 -0.34
N ASN A 136 22.02 -10.45 -0.55
CA ASN A 136 22.06 -11.12 -1.85
C ASN A 136 20.78 -10.95 -2.68
N TYR A 137 19.70 -10.46 -2.06
CA TYR A 137 18.39 -10.31 -2.71
C TYR A 137 18.06 -8.85 -3.00
N THR A 138 17.33 -8.62 -4.10
CA THR A 138 16.82 -7.30 -4.47
C THR A 138 15.58 -6.96 -3.65
N PHE A 139 15.26 -5.67 -3.55
CA PHE A 139 14.07 -5.22 -2.83
C PHE A 139 12.78 -5.84 -3.38
N ASP A 140 12.68 -5.96 -4.70
CA ASP A 140 11.50 -6.51 -5.38
C ASP A 140 11.30 -8.00 -5.15
N GLN A 141 12.35 -8.75 -4.81
CA GLN A 141 12.26 -10.16 -4.42
C GLN A 141 11.78 -10.35 -2.98
N ILE A 142 11.88 -9.31 -2.16
CA ILE A 142 11.47 -9.33 -0.74
C ILE A 142 10.09 -8.69 -0.55
N VAL A 143 9.81 -7.60 -1.30
CA VAL A 143 8.55 -6.84 -1.19
C VAL A 143 8.03 -6.56 -2.58
N ASN A 144 6.99 -7.29 -2.98
CA ASN A 144 6.33 -7.11 -4.27
C ASN A 144 4.82 -7.39 -4.14
N THR A 145 4.02 -6.81 -5.01
CA THR A 145 2.59 -7.14 -5.16
C THR A 145 2.36 -8.41 -5.98
N ASN A 146 3.33 -8.77 -6.84
CA ASN A 146 3.29 -10.02 -7.59
C ASN A 146 3.97 -11.13 -6.77
N VAL A 147 3.16 -12.12 -6.37
CA VAL A 147 3.61 -13.26 -5.54
C VAL A 147 4.69 -14.10 -6.23
N GLU A 148 4.67 -14.19 -7.56
CA GLU A 148 5.64 -14.98 -8.33
C GLU A 148 7.08 -14.43 -8.25
N LEU A 149 7.24 -13.15 -7.97
CA LEU A 149 8.54 -12.51 -7.81
C LEU A 149 9.08 -12.61 -6.38
N LEU A 150 8.22 -12.94 -5.42
CA LEU A 150 8.60 -13.05 -4.01
C LEU A 150 9.39 -14.33 -3.78
N LYS A 151 10.53 -14.20 -3.11
CA LYS A 151 11.42 -15.31 -2.74
C LYS A 151 11.54 -15.48 -1.23
N LEU A 152 10.49 -15.18 -0.49
CA LEU A 152 10.51 -15.21 0.98
C LEU A 152 10.82 -16.60 1.52
N ASP A 153 10.22 -17.64 0.96
CA ASP A 153 10.45 -19.03 1.39
C ASP A 153 11.91 -19.46 1.17
N GLU A 154 12.50 -19.07 0.03
CA GLU A 154 13.91 -19.33 -0.29
C GLU A 154 14.84 -18.61 0.69
N ILE A 155 14.53 -17.36 1.00
CA ILE A 155 15.26 -16.51 1.97
C ILE A 155 15.19 -17.15 3.38
N GLU A 156 13.99 -17.57 3.82
CA GLU A 156 13.81 -18.17 5.14
C GLU A 156 14.56 -19.50 5.27
N GLU A 157 14.56 -20.33 4.22
CA GLU A 157 15.28 -21.60 4.21
C GLU A 157 16.81 -21.39 4.20
N GLU A 158 17.30 -20.41 3.45
CA GLU A 158 18.72 -20.07 3.42
C GLU A 158 19.18 -19.48 4.77
N MET A 159 18.37 -18.62 5.38
CA MET A 159 18.62 -18.08 6.73
C MET A 159 18.67 -19.23 7.76
N LYS A 160 17.70 -20.16 7.71
CA LYS A 160 17.68 -21.34 8.58
C LYS A 160 18.94 -22.18 8.40
N LYS A 161 19.35 -22.44 7.15
CA LYS A 161 20.54 -23.25 6.84
C LYS A 161 21.81 -22.64 7.42
N ASN A 162 21.98 -21.35 7.22
CA ASN A 162 23.16 -20.62 7.72
C ASN A 162 23.16 -20.58 9.26
N ALA A 163 22.04 -20.19 9.87
CA ALA A 163 21.92 -20.13 11.32
C ALA A 163 22.07 -21.53 11.97
N SER A 164 21.54 -22.60 11.37
CA SER A 164 21.67 -23.96 11.88
C SER A 164 23.12 -24.46 11.86
N LYS A 165 23.88 -24.07 10.85
CA LYS A 165 25.31 -24.41 10.76
C LYS A 165 26.10 -23.82 11.92
N ASP A 166 25.82 -22.57 12.24
CA ASP A 166 26.54 -21.83 13.28
C ASP A 166 26.09 -22.25 14.70
N THR A 167 24.81 -22.66 14.87
CA THR A 167 24.27 -23.06 16.17
C THR A 167 24.50 -24.54 16.51
N ALA A 168 24.88 -25.36 15.54
CA ALA A 168 25.13 -26.80 15.76
C ALA A 168 26.19 -27.04 16.86
N ASN A 169 27.22 -26.20 16.93
CA ASN A 169 28.30 -26.30 17.91
C ASN A 169 27.86 -25.91 19.34
N PHE A 170 26.70 -25.29 19.49
CA PHE A 170 26.16 -24.86 20.78
C PHE A 170 25.10 -25.80 21.34
N GLY A 171 24.87 -26.94 20.69
CA GLY A 171 23.87 -27.90 21.10
C GLY A 171 22.42 -27.43 20.86
N ILE A 172 22.21 -26.42 20.02
CA ILE A 172 20.90 -25.86 19.66
C ILE A 172 20.53 -26.34 18.26
N GLU A 173 19.32 -26.85 18.10
CA GLU A 173 18.73 -27.22 16.82
C GLU A 173 17.66 -26.19 16.43
N ILE A 174 17.87 -25.46 15.34
CA ILE A 174 16.86 -24.55 14.78
C ILE A 174 15.86 -25.36 13.96
N LYS A 175 14.59 -25.26 14.32
CA LYS A 175 13.49 -25.93 13.61
C LYS A 175 12.97 -25.08 12.47
N MET A 176 12.79 -23.77 12.70
CA MET A 176 12.26 -22.84 11.73
C MET A 176 12.83 -21.45 11.98
N VAL A 177 13.11 -20.76 10.90
CA VAL A 177 13.37 -19.31 10.88
C VAL A 177 12.33 -18.71 9.96
N GLY A 178 11.64 -17.67 10.39
CA GLY A 178 10.61 -17.04 9.58
C GLY A 178 10.58 -15.52 9.73
N ILE A 179 10.15 -14.84 8.69
CA ILE A 179 9.98 -13.39 8.66
C ILE A 179 8.57 -13.06 9.15
N LYS A 180 8.48 -12.43 10.32
CA LYS A 180 7.19 -12.05 10.92
C LYS A 180 6.67 -10.71 10.39
N ARG A 181 7.57 -9.77 10.11
CA ARG A 181 7.21 -8.42 9.64
C ARG A 181 8.34 -7.83 8.81
N LEU A 182 7.94 -7.21 7.72
CA LEU A 182 8.78 -6.33 6.92
C LEU A 182 8.33 -4.89 7.09
N GLY A 183 9.25 -3.96 7.14
CA GLY A 183 9.00 -2.54 7.27
C GLY A 183 10.07 -1.70 6.59
N LEU A 184 9.79 -0.44 6.39
CA LEU A 184 10.76 0.54 5.91
C LEU A 184 11.15 1.47 7.05
N PRO A 185 12.42 1.87 7.16
CA PRO A 185 12.84 2.89 8.11
C PRO A 185 12.11 4.22 7.86
N ALA A 186 11.86 4.97 8.91
CA ALA A 186 11.17 6.26 8.82
C ALA A 186 11.90 7.26 7.88
N SER A 187 13.22 7.18 7.81
CA SER A 187 14.04 8.02 6.92
C SER A 187 13.78 7.77 5.43
N VAL A 188 13.41 6.55 5.05
CA VAL A 188 13.10 6.18 3.66
C VAL A 188 11.64 6.44 3.34
N THR A 189 10.77 6.25 4.32
CA THR A 189 9.33 6.40 4.16
C THR A 189 8.95 7.81 3.70
N SER A 190 9.56 8.85 4.27
CA SER A 190 9.31 10.24 3.87
C SER A 190 9.72 10.52 2.41
N GLN A 191 10.86 10.03 1.97
CA GLN A 191 11.33 10.20 0.59
C GLN A 191 10.43 9.47 -0.41
N VAL A 192 9.98 8.26 -0.07
CA VAL A 192 9.04 7.50 -0.90
C VAL A 192 7.69 8.22 -1.00
N PHE A 193 7.17 8.77 0.10
CA PHE A 193 5.93 9.54 0.09
C PHE A 193 6.04 10.82 -0.73
N GLU A 194 7.13 11.57 -0.62
CA GLU A 194 7.34 12.77 -1.45
C GLU A 194 7.45 12.43 -2.93
N ARG A 195 8.13 11.35 -3.27
CA ARG A 195 8.19 10.85 -4.65
C ARG A 195 6.81 10.47 -5.17
N MET A 196 6.05 9.67 -4.41
CA MET A 196 4.67 9.27 -4.79
C MET A 196 3.75 10.49 -4.94
N LYS A 197 3.90 11.48 -4.07
CA LYS A 197 3.16 12.74 -4.17
C LYS A 197 3.49 13.50 -5.45
N SER A 198 4.78 13.62 -5.78
CA SER A 198 5.24 14.24 -7.03
C SER A 198 4.73 13.49 -8.26
N GLU A 199 4.80 12.17 -8.28
CA GLU A 199 4.28 11.35 -9.37
C GLU A 199 2.77 11.50 -9.55
N ARG A 200 2.02 11.53 -8.44
CA ARG A 200 0.57 11.80 -8.48
C ARG A 200 0.27 13.21 -8.99
N GLN A 201 0.99 14.22 -8.54
CA GLN A 201 0.81 15.59 -9.03
C GLN A 201 1.12 15.71 -10.52
N ALA A 202 2.15 15.01 -11.02
CA ALA A 202 2.46 14.97 -12.44
C ALA A 202 1.30 14.35 -13.25
N ARG A 203 0.75 13.22 -12.80
CA ARG A 203 -0.42 12.58 -13.45
C ARG A 203 -1.68 13.45 -13.42
N ILE A 204 -1.93 14.15 -12.30
CA ILE A 204 -3.06 15.07 -12.19
C ILE A 204 -2.92 16.18 -13.24
N LYS A 205 -1.75 16.85 -13.32
CA LYS A 205 -1.48 17.89 -14.31
C LYS A 205 -1.59 17.39 -15.75
N GLU A 206 -1.14 16.19 -16.02
CA GLU A 206 -1.26 15.57 -17.34
C GLU A 206 -2.73 15.32 -17.72
N THR A 207 -3.52 14.80 -16.78
CA THR A 207 -4.96 14.56 -16.99
C THR A 207 -5.73 15.86 -17.14
N GLU A 208 -5.42 16.88 -16.33
CA GLU A 208 -6.01 18.22 -16.43
C GLU A 208 -5.67 18.87 -17.78
N ALA A 209 -4.41 18.82 -18.20
CA ALA A 209 -3.99 19.37 -19.49
C ALA A 209 -4.61 18.61 -20.68
N ALA A 210 -4.83 17.30 -20.57
CA ALA A 210 -5.54 16.52 -21.56
C ALA A 210 -7.02 16.93 -21.62
N GLY A 211 -7.67 17.06 -20.46
CA GLY A 211 -9.06 17.52 -20.37
C GLY A 211 -9.28 18.93 -20.90
N GLU A 212 -8.37 19.87 -20.58
CA GLU A 212 -8.43 21.22 -21.12
C GLU A 212 -8.27 21.25 -22.65
N ARG A 213 -7.37 20.45 -23.19
CA ARG A 213 -7.20 20.34 -24.64
C ARG A 213 -8.45 19.80 -25.32
N GLU A 214 -9.03 18.75 -24.76
CA GLU A 214 -10.27 18.16 -25.30
C GLU A 214 -11.45 19.12 -25.21
N ALA A 215 -11.60 19.83 -24.07
CA ALA A 215 -12.63 20.85 -23.91
C ALA A 215 -12.47 22.01 -24.91
N LYS A 216 -11.23 22.48 -25.14
CA LYS A 216 -10.95 23.52 -26.16
C LYS A 216 -11.25 23.05 -27.55
N MET A 217 -10.89 21.83 -27.90
CA MET A 217 -11.21 21.24 -29.23
C MET A 217 -12.72 21.11 -29.43
N LEU A 218 -13.43 20.57 -28.45
CA LEU A 218 -14.88 20.41 -28.52
C LEU A 218 -15.60 21.78 -28.66
N LYS A 219 -15.13 22.79 -27.91
CA LYS A 219 -15.67 24.14 -28.01
C LYS A 219 -15.41 24.76 -29.38
N ALA A 220 -14.18 24.63 -29.90
CA ALA A 220 -13.84 25.13 -31.22
C ALA A 220 -14.64 24.43 -32.34
N GLU A 221 -14.87 23.13 -32.23
CA GLU A 221 -15.72 22.39 -33.16
C GLU A 221 -17.20 22.84 -33.10
N ALA A 222 -17.70 23.07 -31.88
CA ALA A 222 -19.08 23.61 -31.72
C ALA A 222 -19.22 25.01 -32.26
N ASP A 223 -18.26 25.90 -32.03
CA ASP A 223 -18.24 27.25 -32.58
C ASP A 223 -18.13 27.23 -34.11
N LEU A 224 -17.34 26.35 -34.69
CA LEU A 224 -17.23 26.18 -36.13
C LEU A 224 -18.56 25.71 -36.75
N LYS A 225 -19.20 24.70 -36.16
CA LYS A 225 -20.53 24.23 -36.59
C LYS A 225 -21.60 25.32 -36.46
N ALA A 226 -21.59 26.09 -35.38
CA ALA A 226 -22.51 27.22 -35.22
C ALA A 226 -22.33 28.28 -36.29
N ASN A 227 -21.08 28.66 -36.58
CA ASN A 227 -20.78 29.66 -37.60
C ASN A 227 -21.15 29.12 -39.00
N GLU A 228 -20.92 27.82 -39.30
CA GLU A 228 -21.33 27.19 -40.57
C GLU A 228 -22.85 27.23 -40.74
N ILE A 229 -23.62 26.88 -39.73
CA ILE A 229 -25.09 26.94 -39.78
C ILE A 229 -25.58 28.37 -39.97
N LEU A 230 -24.99 29.38 -39.25
CA LEU A 230 -25.33 30.78 -39.44
C LEU A 230 -25.03 31.26 -40.84
N ALA A 231 -23.85 30.94 -41.39
CA ALA A 231 -23.47 31.31 -42.75
C ALA A 231 -24.40 30.68 -43.80
N GLN A 232 -24.77 29.40 -43.60
CA GLN A 232 -25.73 28.74 -44.50
C GLN A 232 -27.12 29.36 -44.42
N ALA A 233 -27.59 29.72 -43.20
CA ALA A 233 -28.89 30.38 -43.01
C ALA A 233 -28.90 31.78 -43.62
N GLU A 234 -27.83 32.57 -43.48
CA GLU A 234 -27.69 33.87 -44.10
C GLU A 234 -27.66 33.79 -45.63
N ALA A 235 -26.91 32.82 -46.17
CA ALA A 235 -26.89 32.55 -47.63
C ALA A 235 -28.28 32.20 -48.17
N GLN A 236 -28.99 31.30 -47.49
CA GLN A 236 -30.38 30.93 -47.87
C GLN A 236 -31.33 32.13 -47.74
N ALA A 237 -31.22 32.93 -46.70
CA ALA A 237 -32.02 34.13 -46.52
C ALA A 237 -31.76 35.14 -47.62
N LYS A 238 -30.48 35.30 -48.08
CA LYS A 238 -30.10 36.16 -49.15
C LYS A 238 -30.66 35.72 -50.50
N VAL A 239 -30.61 34.41 -50.78
CA VAL A 239 -31.20 33.82 -52.01
C VAL A 239 -32.71 34.04 -51.97
N LEU A 240 -33.38 33.72 -50.89
CA LEU A 240 -34.86 33.85 -50.75
C LEU A 240 -35.29 35.34 -50.92
N ARG A 241 -34.56 36.30 -50.34
CA ARG A 241 -34.83 37.72 -50.56
C ARG A 241 -34.64 38.12 -52.02
N GLY A 242 -33.56 37.66 -52.67
CA GLY A 242 -33.34 37.90 -54.08
C GLY A 242 -34.44 37.33 -54.96
N GLU A 243 -34.92 36.12 -54.69
CA GLU A 243 -36.09 35.54 -55.41
C GLU A 243 -37.36 36.35 -55.19
N ALA A 244 -37.60 36.78 -53.92
CA ALA A 244 -38.76 37.62 -53.62
C ALA A 244 -38.72 38.98 -54.31
N GLU A 245 -37.53 39.63 -54.34
CA GLU A 245 -37.33 40.90 -55.05
C GLU A 245 -37.50 40.72 -56.59
N ALA A 246 -36.96 39.64 -57.16
CA ALA A 246 -37.18 39.32 -58.57
C ALA A 246 -38.66 39.01 -58.93
N ALA A 247 -39.37 38.35 -58.02
CA ALA A 247 -40.80 38.13 -58.16
C ALA A 247 -41.57 39.45 -58.06
N SER A 248 -41.23 40.34 -57.10
CA SER A 248 -41.84 41.66 -56.95
C SER A 248 -41.57 42.54 -58.17
N ALA A 249 -40.41 42.50 -58.74
CA ALA A 249 -40.05 43.26 -59.93
C ALA A 249 -41.01 42.99 -61.11
N LYS A 250 -41.55 41.79 -61.24
CA LYS A 250 -42.54 41.46 -62.29
C LYS A 250 -43.84 42.22 -62.10
N PHE A 251 -44.21 42.56 -60.86
CA PHE A 251 -45.43 43.34 -60.56
C PHE A 251 -45.23 44.83 -60.72
N PHE A 252 -43.95 45.33 -60.70
CA PHE A 252 -43.69 46.76 -60.94
C PHE A 252 -44.11 47.22 -62.29
N LYS A 253 -44.19 46.36 -63.33
CA LYS A 253 -44.77 46.71 -64.62
C LYS A 253 -46.23 47.05 -64.57
N GLU A 254 -46.99 46.56 -63.58
CA GLU A 254 -48.39 46.95 -63.38
C GLU A 254 -48.50 48.32 -62.71
N PHE A 255 -47.47 48.75 -61.91
CA PHE A 255 -47.42 50.08 -61.31
C PHE A 255 -47.10 51.20 -62.35
N GLU A 256 -46.49 50.89 -63.51
CA GLU A 256 -46.33 51.84 -64.60
C GLU A 256 -47.67 52.34 -65.11
N LYS A 257 -48.74 51.57 -64.91
CA LYS A 257 -50.10 52.01 -65.32
C LYS A 257 -50.73 53.05 -64.40
N ASN A 258 -50.25 53.17 -63.18
CA ASN A 258 -50.72 54.18 -62.22
C ASN A 258 -49.58 54.65 -61.30
N PRO A 259 -48.80 55.65 -61.79
CA PRO A 259 -47.60 56.15 -61.06
C PRO A 259 -47.90 56.78 -59.71
N GLU A 260 -49.11 57.36 -59.52
CA GLU A 260 -49.48 57.99 -58.24
C GLU A 260 -49.71 56.93 -57.14
N LEU A 261 -50.35 55.79 -57.48
CA LEU A 261 -50.52 54.66 -56.56
C LEU A 261 -49.20 53.99 -56.24
N ALA A 262 -48.32 53.86 -57.17
CA ALA A 262 -46.98 53.32 -56.97
C ALA A 262 -46.18 54.17 -55.97
N ASN A 263 -46.13 55.47 -56.19
CA ASN A 263 -45.46 56.42 -55.30
C ASN A 263 -46.05 56.42 -53.91
N PHE A 264 -47.40 56.28 -53.80
CA PHE A 264 -48.05 56.18 -52.52
C PHE A 264 -47.63 54.96 -51.74
N LEU A 265 -47.65 53.78 -52.37
CA LEU A 265 -47.21 52.51 -51.75
C LEU A 265 -45.73 52.51 -51.37
N PHE A 266 -44.86 53.07 -52.22
CA PHE A 266 -43.45 53.22 -51.88
C PHE A 266 -43.21 54.12 -50.68
N ASN A 267 -43.91 55.23 -50.62
CA ASN A 267 -43.85 56.16 -49.49
C ASN A 267 -44.36 55.53 -48.20
N LEU A 268 -45.48 54.74 -48.31
CA LEU A 268 -46.06 54.01 -47.16
C LEU A 268 -45.09 52.95 -46.64
N ASN A 269 -44.46 52.16 -47.54
CA ASN A 269 -43.44 51.15 -47.18
C ASN A 269 -42.17 51.76 -46.54
N ALA A 270 -41.70 52.88 -47.10
CA ALA A 270 -40.59 53.65 -46.50
C ALA A 270 -40.94 54.22 -45.13
N MET A 271 -42.17 54.68 -44.93
CA MET A 271 -42.64 55.12 -43.62
C MET A 271 -42.73 53.97 -42.62
N GLU A 272 -43.27 52.78 -43.05
CA GLU A 272 -43.28 51.58 -42.20
C GLU A 272 -41.87 51.15 -41.79
N GLY A 273 -40.92 51.11 -42.73
CA GLY A 273 -39.53 50.78 -42.45
C GLY A 273 -38.86 51.77 -41.47
N SER A 274 -39.17 53.01 -41.56
CA SER A 274 -38.63 54.08 -40.69
C SER A 274 -39.23 54.09 -39.29
N LEU A 275 -40.43 53.53 -39.11
CA LEU A 275 -41.15 53.48 -37.82
C LEU A 275 -41.00 52.15 -37.09
N LYS A 276 -40.42 51.17 -37.73
CA LYS A 276 -40.32 49.79 -37.21
C LYS A 276 -39.31 49.63 -36.04
N GLU A 277 -38.38 50.51 -35.92
CA GLU A 277 -37.42 50.59 -34.80
C GLU A 277 -37.83 51.70 -33.83
N ASN A 278 -37.58 51.51 -32.54
CA ASN A 278 -37.88 52.47 -31.48
C ASN A 278 -36.99 53.75 -31.62
N SER A 279 -37.21 54.51 -32.66
CA SER A 279 -36.48 55.74 -32.95
C SER A 279 -37.40 56.98 -32.79
N THR A 280 -36.89 58.00 -32.16
CA THR A 280 -37.56 59.31 -32.11
C THR A 280 -37.19 60.07 -33.37
N LEU A 281 -38.17 60.23 -34.31
CA LEU A 281 -37.96 60.95 -35.54
C LEU A 281 -38.42 62.37 -35.38
N ILE A 282 -37.55 63.35 -35.66
CA ILE A 282 -37.87 64.78 -35.79
C ILE A 282 -38.08 65.05 -37.30
N LEU A 283 -39.31 65.21 -37.69
CA LEU A 283 -39.65 65.23 -39.10
C LEU A 283 -40.26 66.64 -39.50
N ASP A 284 -39.87 67.12 -40.66
CA ASP A 284 -40.64 68.19 -41.34
C ASP A 284 -41.87 67.52 -41.99
N PRO A 285 -43.09 67.99 -41.64
CA PRO A 285 -44.34 67.44 -42.19
C PRO A 285 -44.48 67.51 -43.71
N ASN A 286 -43.69 68.40 -44.39
CA ASN A 286 -43.76 68.55 -45.81
C ASN A 286 -42.78 67.68 -46.59
N THR A 287 -41.95 66.85 -45.91
CA THR A 287 -40.96 65.99 -46.56
C THR A 287 -41.53 64.60 -46.84
N PRO A 288 -41.44 64.12 -48.13
CA PRO A 288 -41.79 62.73 -48.39
C PRO A 288 -40.93 61.71 -47.59
N PRO A 289 -41.46 60.63 -47.05
CA PRO A 289 -42.83 60.09 -47.20
C PRO A 289 -43.84 60.63 -46.15
N PHE A 290 -43.45 61.52 -45.21
CA PHE A 290 -44.28 61.91 -44.07
C PHE A 290 -45.32 62.95 -44.41
N ASN A 291 -45.25 63.55 -45.57
CA ASN A 291 -46.31 64.45 -46.12
C ASN A 291 -47.64 63.75 -46.29
N LEU A 292 -47.69 62.43 -46.35
CA LEU A 292 -48.91 61.62 -46.38
C LEU A 292 -49.75 61.77 -45.13
N LEU A 293 -49.11 62.10 -43.98
CA LEU A 293 -49.79 62.26 -42.68
C LEU A 293 -50.53 63.58 -42.55
N THR A 294 -50.17 64.60 -43.35
CA THR A 294 -50.62 65.98 -43.24
C THR A 294 -51.55 66.46 -44.37
N GLN A 295 -51.53 65.81 -45.52
CA GLN A 295 -52.43 66.17 -46.64
C GLN A 295 -53.43 65.02 -46.97
N PRO A 296 -54.76 65.21 -46.79
CA PRO A 296 -55.75 64.30 -47.32
C PRO A 296 -55.67 64.38 -48.83
N GLN A 297 -55.28 63.26 -49.48
CA GLN A 297 -55.27 63.22 -50.95
C GLN A 297 -56.71 63.36 -51.47
N LYS A 298 -56.95 64.44 -52.23
CA LYS A 298 -58.11 64.57 -53.03
C LYS A 298 -58.06 63.55 -54.15
N ILE A 299 -58.73 62.37 -53.95
CA ILE A 299 -58.99 61.42 -55.03
C ILE A 299 -59.87 62.16 -56.02
N LYS A 300 -59.33 62.57 -57.15
CA LYS A 300 -60.10 62.99 -58.30
C LYS A 300 -60.81 61.76 -58.86
N ASN A 301 -62.11 61.65 -58.59
CA ASN A 301 -62.99 60.78 -59.34
C ASN A 301 -63.08 61.30 -60.77
N ASN A 302 -62.51 60.54 -61.71
CA ASN A 302 -62.92 60.63 -63.12
C ASN A 302 -63.70 59.38 -63.44
#